data_45cef48f83831832649348a1b02179da
#
_entry.id   45cef48f83831832649348a1b02179da
#
_cell.length_a   1.000
_cell.length_b   1.000
_cell.length_c   1.000
_cell.angle_alpha   90.00
_cell.angle_beta   90.00
_cell.angle_gamma   90.00
#
_symmetry.space_group_name_H-M   'P 1'
#
loop_
_entity.id
_entity.type
_entity.pdbx_description
1 polymer ?
#
loop_
_entity_poly.entity_id
_entity_poly.type
_entity_poly.pdbx_seq_one_letter_code
_entity_poly.pdbx_strand_id
1 'polypeptide(L)'
;MTPRSGDARPEKNARVNGAGDAGDAALYRRPHYAPGVPAVIDAPDAPLSELLETTARFYGERCALDFFGATLTYAELLEASERAAQLLREAGVVAGDRVSMLMPNCPQHVIAVYGALRLGAVVAEHNPLAPAHEVRDQLDRHGARVVIAWEKGVELVLDPASTAAGGPDSAVDPLDGRTVFSVDLSAAMPARLRAALRLPVARARRTRSSMKARRLPAGVRSWDREVAGAPRLPASWPRPGGDDLAVLLHTGGTTGAPKAAMLTHTNLRANANQAIAWMHLLHEGAETFLALLPFFHAFGLTLNLFCAVQKAATQVVLPRFSVGQVLDAHRRRPLTFFVGVPVMFERLLRGARERGASLRSMRYGVCGGAPMPAAVGAEWEAATGGFIVDGYGMTEASPIIAGTPMGPSRRLGALGLPFPSTDVRLVDPDDPDPRR
;
A
#
# COMPACT_ATOMS: atom_id res chain seq x y z
N MET A 1 -2.30 41.51 -42.56
CA MET A 1 -2.47 41.04 -41.15
C MET A 1 -3.16 39.69 -41.20
N THR A 2 -2.37 38.63 -41.16
CA THR A 2 -2.82 37.22 -41.20
C THR A 2 -2.91 36.72 -39.77
N PRO A 3 -3.98 35.97 -39.39
CA PRO A 3 -4.07 35.35 -38.05
C PRO A 3 -3.24 34.07 -38.01
N ARG A 4 -2.56 33.89 -36.87
CA ARG A 4 -1.74 32.73 -36.52
C ARG A 4 -2.62 31.52 -36.24
N SER A 5 -2.22 30.38 -36.77
CA SER A 5 -2.80 29.05 -36.66
C SER A 5 -2.76 28.52 -35.25
N GLY A 6 -3.85 27.84 -34.90
CA GLY A 6 -4.13 27.30 -33.59
C GLY A 6 -3.34 26.07 -33.18
N ASP A 7 -3.30 25.91 -31.86
CA ASP A 7 -2.83 24.75 -31.14
C ASP A 7 -3.63 23.51 -31.51
N ALA A 8 -2.96 22.53 -32.09
CA ALA A 8 -3.51 21.19 -32.26
C ALA A 8 -3.36 20.45 -30.91
N ARG A 9 -4.50 20.18 -30.24
CA ARG A 9 -4.58 19.21 -29.15
C ARG A 9 -4.28 17.81 -29.71
N PRO A 10 -3.53 16.95 -28.99
CA PRO A 10 -3.35 15.59 -29.44
C PRO A 10 -4.71 14.84 -29.42
N GLU A 11 -4.98 14.17 -30.52
CA GLU A 11 -6.18 13.34 -30.70
C GLU A 11 -6.28 12.29 -29.61
N LYS A 12 -7.46 12.19 -28.98
CA LYS A 12 -7.82 11.16 -28.03
C LYS A 12 -7.68 9.80 -28.70
N ASN A 13 -6.84 8.94 -28.13
CA ASN A 13 -6.72 7.54 -28.50
C ASN A 13 -8.12 6.92 -28.65
N ALA A 14 -8.39 6.39 -29.81
CA ALA A 14 -9.61 5.69 -30.13
C ALA A 14 -9.77 4.51 -29.16
N ARG A 15 -10.89 4.47 -28.44
CA ARG A 15 -11.30 3.32 -27.66
C ARG A 15 -11.36 2.11 -28.58
N VAL A 16 -10.56 1.11 -28.29
CA VAL A 16 -10.71 -0.23 -28.89
C VAL A 16 -11.92 -0.86 -28.22
N ASN A 17 -13.12 -0.53 -28.74
CA ASN A 17 -14.31 -1.34 -28.53
C ASN A 17 -14.20 -2.53 -29.46
N GLY A 18 -13.44 -3.56 -29.10
CA GLY A 18 -13.43 -4.83 -29.77
C GLY A 18 -14.45 -5.78 -29.12
N ALA A 19 -15.61 -5.94 -29.73
CA ALA A 19 -16.35 -7.19 -29.61
C ALA A 19 -15.41 -8.28 -30.14
N GLY A 20 -14.78 -9.04 -29.23
CA GLY A 20 -13.79 -10.05 -29.58
C GLY A 20 -14.41 -11.12 -30.46
N ASP A 21 -13.83 -11.31 -31.61
CA ASP A 21 -14.09 -12.40 -32.52
C ASP A 21 -13.81 -13.75 -31.81
N ALA A 22 -14.54 -14.80 -32.14
CA ALA A 22 -14.40 -16.13 -31.52
C ALA A 22 -12.95 -16.71 -31.55
N GLY A 23 -12.08 -16.15 -32.39
CA GLY A 23 -10.65 -16.42 -32.46
C GLY A 23 -9.87 -15.93 -31.22
N ASP A 24 -10.23 -14.78 -30.65
CA ASP A 24 -9.55 -14.21 -29.46
C ASP A 24 -9.86 -14.97 -28.18
N ALA A 25 -11.07 -15.55 -28.05
CA ALA A 25 -11.43 -16.36 -26.89
C ALA A 25 -10.54 -17.60 -26.70
N ALA A 26 -9.91 -18.10 -27.78
CA ALA A 26 -8.98 -19.23 -27.73
C ALA A 26 -7.60 -18.83 -27.16
N LEU A 27 -7.17 -17.58 -27.35
CA LEU A 27 -5.90 -17.03 -26.81
C LEU A 27 -5.94 -16.92 -25.28
N TYR A 28 -7.12 -16.69 -24.69
CA TYR A 28 -7.29 -16.54 -23.24
C TYR A 28 -7.64 -17.84 -22.52
N ARG A 29 -7.63 -19.00 -23.19
CA ARG A 29 -7.76 -20.28 -22.51
C ARG A 29 -6.53 -20.51 -21.64
N ARG A 30 -6.70 -20.59 -20.34
CA ARG A 30 -5.66 -20.87 -19.34
C ARG A 30 -5.91 -22.25 -18.71
N PRO A 31 -5.65 -23.36 -19.41
CA PRO A 31 -6.02 -24.72 -18.97
C PRO A 31 -5.35 -25.15 -17.67
N HIS A 32 -4.31 -24.43 -17.24
CA HIS A 32 -3.56 -24.72 -16.01
C HIS A 32 -3.97 -23.85 -14.82
N TYR A 33 -4.93 -22.96 -14.99
CA TYR A 33 -5.48 -22.18 -13.86
C TYR A 33 -6.21 -23.10 -12.88
N ALA A 34 -6.18 -22.73 -11.60
CA ALA A 34 -7.01 -23.42 -10.61
C ALA A 34 -8.50 -23.29 -10.98
N PRO A 35 -9.33 -24.33 -10.69
CA PRO A 35 -10.76 -24.24 -10.93
C PRO A 35 -11.37 -23.00 -10.26
N GLY A 36 -12.18 -22.25 -11.00
CA GLY A 36 -12.83 -21.03 -10.54
C GLY A 36 -12.02 -19.73 -10.76
N VAL A 37 -10.76 -19.82 -11.21
CA VAL A 37 -9.99 -18.64 -11.61
C VAL A 37 -10.35 -18.29 -13.06
N PRO A 38 -10.89 -17.07 -13.33
CA PRO A 38 -11.24 -16.63 -14.67
C PRO A 38 -9.97 -16.34 -15.50
N ALA A 39 -10.05 -16.51 -16.82
CA ALA A 39 -8.96 -16.11 -17.72
C ALA A 39 -8.86 -14.59 -17.90
N VAL A 40 -10.01 -13.91 -17.81
CA VAL A 40 -10.16 -12.46 -18.00
C VAL A 40 -10.89 -11.89 -16.80
N ILE A 41 -10.50 -10.69 -16.38
CA ILE A 41 -11.18 -9.92 -15.34
C ILE A 41 -11.67 -8.58 -15.89
N ASP A 42 -12.70 -8.03 -15.29
CA ASP A 42 -13.11 -6.66 -15.54
C ASP A 42 -12.23 -5.69 -14.75
N ALA A 43 -11.85 -4.59 -15.41
CA ALA A 43 -11.19 -3.45 -14.80
C ALA A 43 -12.13 -2.24 -14.92
N PRO A 44 -12.99 -1.98 -13.94
CA PRO A 44 -13.95 -0.88 -14.00
C PRO A 44 -13.21 0.46 -14.03
N ASP A 45 -13.71 1.39 -14.85
CA ASP A 45 -13.29 2.79 -14.87
C ASP A 45 -13.84 3.49 -13.63
N ALA A 46 -13.18 3.28 -12.50
CA ALA A 46 -13.63 3.80 -11.21
C ALA A 46 -12.47 4.04 -10.25
N PRO A 47 -12.58 5.05 -9.37
CA PRO A 47 -11.50 5.40 -8.45
C PRO A 47 -11.28 4.32 -7.38
N LEU A 48 -10.03 4.23 -6.89
CA LEU A 48 -9.66 3.31 -5.80
C LEU A 48 -10.41 3.60 -4.48
N SER A 49 -10.80 4.86 -4.24
CA SER A 49 -11.59 5.23 -3.06
C SER A 49 -12.92 4.50 -2.98
N GLU A 50 -13.50 4.14 -4.12
CA GLU A 50 -14.76 3.39 -4.18
C GLU A 50 -14.65 1.98 -3.55
N LEU A 51 -13.45 1.39 -3.51
CA LEU A 51 -13.24 0.12 -2.81
C LEU A 51 -13.64 0.24 -1.33
N LEU A 52 -13.16 1.30 -0.65
CA LEU A 52 -13.50 1.54 0.74
C LEU A 52 -14.96 1.90 0.93
N GLU A 53 -15.51 2.75 0.06
CA GLU A 53 -16.92 3.18 0.12
C GLU A 53 -17.86 1.99 -0.05
N THR A 54 -17.59 1.12 -1.02
CA THR A 54 -18.37 -0.09 -1.26
C THR A 54 -18.27 -1.05 -0.08
N THR A 55 -17.06 -1.29 0.41
CA THR A 55 -16.86 -2.19 1.55
C THR A 55 -17.51 -1.63 2.82
N ALA A 56 -17.40 -0.35 3.09
CA ALA A 56 -18.05 0.28 4.24
C ALA A 56 -19.59 0.22 4.16
N ARG A 57 -20.17 0.29 2.94
CA ARG A 57 -21.60 0.16 2.75
C ARG A 57 -22.13 -1.21 3.15
N PHE A 58 -21.42 -2.28 2.77
CA PHE A 58 -21.89 -3.66 2.98
C PHE A 58 -21.37 -4.29 4.27
N TYR A 59 -20.21 -3.82 4.76
CA TYR A 59 -19.46 -4.39 5.89
C TYR A 59 -19.09 -3.34 6.92
N GLY A 60 -19.84 -2.25 7.07
CA GLY A 60 -19.51 -1.09 7.89
C GLY A 60 -19.11 -1.42 9.33
N GLU A 61 -19.84 -2.34 9.97
CA GLU A 61 -19.61 -2.75 11.35
C GLU A 61 -18.41 -3.73 11.53
N ARG A 62 -17.86 -4.24 10.44
CA ARG A 62 -16.72 -5.16 10.55
C ARG A 62 -15.44 -4.41 10.84
N CYS A 63 -14.57 -5.08 11.59
CA CYS A 63 -13.24 -4.57 11.87
C CYS A 63 -12.43 -4.47 10.57
N ALA A 64 -12.03 -3.26 10.19
CA ALA A 64 -11.15 -2.99 9.05
C ALA A 64 -9.69 -3.06 9.47
N LEU A 65 -9.32 -2.39 10.56
CA LEU A 65 -7.93 -2.28 11.04
C LEU A 65 -7.82 -2.74 12.50
N ASP A 66 -6.76 -3.48 12.82
CA ASP A 66 -6.32 -3.79 14.17
C ASP A 66 -4.86 -3.37 14.33
N PHE A 67 -4.61 -2.38 15.18
CA PHE A 67 -3.27 -1.89 15.47
C PHE A 67 -2.93 -2.10 16.94
N PHE A 68 -2.18 -3.14 17.24
CA PHE A 68 -1.84 -3.57 18.61
C PHE A 68 -3.06 -3.82 19.52
N GLY A 69 -4.22 -4.11 18.92
CA GLY A 69 -5.49 -4.38 19.62
C GLY A 69 -6.39 -3.15 19.75
N ALA A 70 -6.03 -1.97 19.22
CA ALA A 70 -6.99 -0.92 18.91
C ALA A 70 -7.57 -1.18 17.52
N THR A 71 -8.88 -1.06 17.39
CA THR A 71 -9.59 -1.41 16.16
C THR A 71 -10.33 -0.21 15.59
N LEU A 72 -10.46 -0.20 14.25
CA LEU A 72 -11.39 0.63 13.51
C LEU A 72 -12.28 -0.28 12.67
N THR A 73 -13.57 0.03 12.62
CA THR A 73 -14.52 -0.58 11.69
C THR A 73 -14.36 0.03 10.30
N TYR A 74 -14.98 -0.59 9.27
CA TYR A 74 -14.99 -0.02 7.92
C TYR A 74 -15.75 1.31 7.85
N ALA A 75 -16.84 1.47 8.62
CA ALA A 75 -17.56 2.74 8.71
C ALA A 75 -16.69 3.84 9.33
N GLU A 76 -15.99 3.55 10.43
CA GLU A 76 -15.08 4.51 11.08
C GLU A 76 -13.87 4.82 10.18
N LEU A 77 -13.34 3.84 9.44
CA LEU A 77 -12.25 4.06 8.49
C LEU A 77 -12.69 4.97 7.34
N LEU A 78 -13.89 4.76 6.78
CA LEU A 78 -14.44 5.63 5.74
C LEU A 78 -14.62 7.05 6.25
N GLU A 79 -15.25 7.22 7.44
CA GLU A 79 -15.43 8.53 8.03
C GLU A 79 -14.10 9.26 8.27
N ALA A 80 -13.11 8.57 8.84
CA ALA A 80 -11.79 9.14 9.07
C ALA A 80 -11.09 9.53 7.75
N SER A 81 -11.26 8.73 6.69
CA SER A 81 -10.71 9.03 5.36
C SER A 81 -11.38 10.24 4.70
N GLU A 82 -12.70 10.41 4.87
CA GLU A 82 -13.40 11.59 4.38
C GLU A 82 -13.03 12.87 5.16
N ARG A 83 -12.79 12.75 6.47
CA ARG A 83 -12.25 13.85 7.28
C ARG A 83 -10.83 14.22 6.85
N ALA A 84 -9.99 13.22 6.54
CA ALA A 84 -8.65 13.43 6.01
C ALA A 84 -8.69 14.12 4.63
N ALA A 85 -9.60 13.71 3.74
CA ALA A 85 -9.82 14.37 2.46
C ALA A 85 -10.20 15.84 2.61
N GLN A 86 -11.10 16.15 3.55
CA GLN A 86 -11.51 17.52 3.85
C GLN A 86 -10.34 18.35 4.39
N LEU A 87 -9.55 17.79 5.32
CA LEU A 87 -8.36 18.46 5.86
C LEU A 87 -7.34 18.77 4.77
N LEU A 88 -7.10 17.84 3.84
CA LEU A 88 -6.21 18.06 2.70
C LEU A 88 -6.75 19.15 1.77
N ARG A 89 -8.04 19.18 1.51
CA ARG A 89 -8.70 20.26 0.77
C ARG A 89 -8.50 21.62 1.42
N GLU A 90 -8.68 21.71 2.74
CA GLU A 90 -8.45 22.93 3.52
C GLU A 90 -6.98 23.34 3.56
N ALA A 91 -6.06 22.40 3.40
CA ALA A 91 -4.64 22.65 3.20
C ALA A 91 -4.29 23.08 1.76
N GLY A 92 -5.29 23.28 0.88
CA GLY A 92 -5.14 23.76 -0.48
C GLY A 92 -4.87 22.67 -1.52
N VAL A 93 -5.01 21.38 -1.17
CA VAL A 93 -4.86 20.27 -2.13
C VAL A 93 -6.06 20.21 -3.06
N VAL A 94 -5.78 20.14 -4.35
CA VAL A 94 -6.77 19.90 -5.43
C VAL A 94 -6.49 18.61 -6.16
N ALA A 95 -7.43 18.18 -7.01
CA ALA A 95 -7.26 16.98 -7.83
C ALA A 95 -5.97 17.09 -8.71
N GLY A 96 -5.20 16.01 -8.75
CA GLY A 96 -3.91 15.93 -9.44
C GLY A 96 -2.69 16.45 -8.65
N ASP A 97 -2.90 17.12 -7.51
CA ASP A 97 -1.81 17.50 -6.63
C ASP A 97 -1.18 16.27 -5.94
N ARG A 98 0.13 16.31 -5.71
CA ARG A 98 0.85 15.26 -5.01
C ARG A 98 0.80 15.49 -3.51
N VAL A 99 0.40 14.46 -2.76
CA VAL A 99 0.47 14.40 -1.30
C VAL A 99 1.48 13.33 -0.92
N SER A 100 2.56 13.74 -0.26
CA SER A 100 3.63 12.81 0.13
C SER A 100 3.31 12.07 1.42
N MET A 101 3.50 10.75 1.40
CA MET A 101 3.37 9.87 2.54
C MET A 101 4.75 9.38 2.98
N LEU A 102 5.17 9.75 4.20
CA LEU A 102 6.48 9.40 4.75
C LEU A 102 6.30 8.76 6.13
N MET A 103 5.81 7.52 6.16
CA MET A 103 5.51 6.83 7.41
C MET A 103 5.50 5.31 7.26
N PRO A 104 5.75 4.56 8.35
CA PRO A 104 5.56 3.11 8.35
C PRO A 104 4.08 2.76 8.32
N ASN A 105 3.77 1.46 8.14
CA ASN A 105 2.40 0.97 8.20
C ASN A 105 1.75 1.31 9.53
N CYS A 106 0.64 2.02 9.49
CA CYS A 106 -0.18 2.41 10.63
C CYS A 106 -1.61 2.75 10.16
N PRO A 107 -2.61 2.83 11.04
CA PRO A 107 -3.97 3.22 10.66
C PRO A 107 -4.02 4.59 9.97
N GLN A 108 -3.21 5.54 10.43
CA GLN A 108 -3.15 6.89 9.86
C GLN A 108 -2.68 6.86 8.39
N HIS A 109 -1.79 5.92 8.01
CA HIS A 109 -1.35 5.74 6.63
C HIS A 109 -2.52 5.33 5.74
N VAL A 110 -3.30 4.33 6.16
CA VAL A 110 -4.49 3.88 5.41
C VAL A 110 -5.50 5.02 5.26
N ILE A 111 -5.78 5.75 6.34
CA ILE A 111 -6.68 6.91 6.35
C ILE A 111 -6.19 7.99 5.37
N ALA A 112 -4.89 8.30 5.40
CA ALA A 112 -4.30 9.33 4.54
C ALA A 112 -4.35 8.94 3.06
N VAL A 113 -4.03 7.68 2.72
CA VAL A 113 -4.10 7.16 1.35
C VAL A 113 -5.54 7.28 0.81
N TYR A 114 -6.53 6.73 1.53
CA TYR A 114 -7.92 6.81 1.06
C TYR A 114 -8.47 8.23 1.05
N GLY A 115 -8.04 9.09 1.99
CA GLY A 115 -8.40 10.51 1.99
C GLY A 115 -7.85 11.27 0.77
N ALA A 116 -6.58 11.08 0.44
CA ALA A 116 -5.96 11.68 -0.74
C ALA A 116 -6.62 11.18 -2.05
N LEU A 117 -6.80 9.87 -2.18
CA LEU A 117 -7.45 9.26 -3.34
C LEU A 117 -8.91 9.71 -3.51
N ARG A 118 -9.66 9.91 -2.39
CA ARG A 118 -11.04 10.40 -2.43
C ARG A 118 -11.13 11.85 -2.93
N LEU A 119 -10.13 12.65 -2.60
CA LEU A 119 -10.01 14.04 -3.05
C LEU A 119 -9.60 14.15 -4.54
N GLY A 120 -9.07 13.08 -5.11
CA GLY A 120 -8.46 13.04 -6.45
C GLY A 120 -7.00 13.48 -6.44
N ALA A 121 -6.37 13.54 -5.28
CA ALA A 121 -4.94 13.81 -5.15
C ALA A 121 -4.11 12.55 -5.42
N VAL A 122 -2.87 12.75 -5.86
CA VAL A 122 -1.90 11.70 -6.16
C VAL A 122 -1.10 11.39 -4.89
N VAL A 123 -1.15 10.16 -4.42
CA VAL A 123 -0.34 9.67 -3.30
C VAL A 123 1.09 9.45 -3.77
N ALA A 124 2.06 10.19 -3.19
CA ALA A 124 3.48 9.98 -3.43
C ALA A 124 4.10 9.25 -2.23
N GLU A 125 4.43 7.99 -2.41
CA GLU A 125 4.92 7.13 -1.34
C GLU A 125 6.44 7.21 -1.21
N HIS A 126 6.94 7.36 0.02
CA HIS A 126 8.35 7.44 0.34
C HIS A 126 8.76 6.38 1.36
N ASN A 127 9.97 5.87 1.22
CA ASN A 127 10.56 5.00 2.23
C ASN A 127 10.95 5.82 3.48
N PRO A 128 10.31 5.61 4.64
CA PRO A 128 10.61 6.36 5.86
C PRO A 128 11.98 6.03 6.46
N LEU A 129 12.71 5.08 5.88
CA LEU A 129 14.08 4.72 6.27
C LEU A 129 15.12 5.17 5.24
N ALA A 130 14.71 5.86 4.18
CA ALA A 130 15.63 6.41 3.19
C ALA A 130 16.47 7.56 3.78
N PRO A 131 17.67 7.82 3.22
CA PRO A 131 18.46 8.98 3.59
C PRO A 131 17.69 10.30 3.32
N ALA A 132 17.91 11.31 4.16
CA ALA A 132 17.18 12.58 4.07
C ALA A 132 17.34 13.29 2.71
N HIS A 133 18.55 13.23 2.11
CA HIS A 133 18.79 13.82 0.80
C HIS A 133 17.94 13.16 -0.29
N GLU A 134 17.80 11.83 -0.26
CA GLU A 134 16.98 11.08 -1.21
C GLU A 134 15.49 11.46 -1.09
N VAL A 135 14.97 11.56 0.13
CA VAL A 135 13.59 11.99 0.36
C VAL A 135 13.35 13.41 -0.16
N ARG A 136 14.27 14.34 0.09
CA ARG A 136 14.15 15.71 -0.41
C ARG A 136 14.22 15.78 -1.93
N ASP A 137 15.19 15.09 -2.56
CA ASP A 137 15.28 15.01 -4.01
C ASP A 137 13.98 14.48 -4.65
N GLN A 138 13.34 13.48 -4.01
CA GLN A 138 12.06 12.97 -4.45
C GLN A 138 10.95 14.01 -4.29
N LEU A 139 10.87 14.71 -3.14
CA LEU A 139 9.91 15.77 -2.87
C LEU A 139 10.01 16.90 -3.90
N ASP A 140 11.23 17.33 -4.23
CA ASP A 140 11.47 18.40 -5.20
C ASP A 140 11.07 17.99 -6.62
N ARG A 141 11.37 16.75 -7.02
CA ARG A 141 11.05 16.22 -8.35
C ARG A 141 9.57 16.16 -8.63
N HIS A 142 8.76 15.67 -7.70
CA HIS A 142 7.32 15.57 -7.90
C HIS A 142 6.54 16.78 -7.38
N GLY A 143 7.21 17.73 -6.70
CA GLY A 143 6.65 19.03 -6.33
C GLY A 143 5.51 18.95 -5.30
N ALA A 144 5.49 17.97 -4.39
CA ALA A 144 4.47 17.89 -3.37
C ALA A 144 4.60 19.07 -2.37
N ARG A 145 3.49 19.79 -2.19
CA ARG A 145 3.39 20.87 -1.22
C ARG A 145 2.87 20.43 0.14
N VAL A 146 2.21 19.28 0.20
CA VAL A 146 1.70 18.68 1.44
C VAL A 146 2.42 17.37 1.70
N VAL A 147 2.95 17.24 2.92
CA VAL A 147 3.66 16.05 3.39
C VAL A 147 3.02 15.55 4.66
N ILE A 148 2.67 14.27 4.71
CA ILE A 148 2.19 13.58 5.90
C ILE A 148 3.29 12.63 6.34
N ALA A 149 3.99 12.97 7.42
CA ALA A 149 5.14 12.23 7.91
C ALA A 149 4.92 11.76 9.35
N TRP A 150 5.40 10.55 9.69
CA TRP A 150 5.48 10.20 11.10
C TRP A 150 6.45 11.16 11.82
N GLU A 151 6.28 11.35 13.14
CA GLU A 151 7.02 12.40 13.86
C GLU A 151 8.54 12.36 13.60
N LYS A 152 9.16 11.17 13.55
CA LYS A 152 10.59 11.05 13.23
C LYS A 152 10.92 11.24 11.75
N GLY A 153 9.96 11.00 10.88
CA GLY A 153 10.12 11.25 9.44
C GLY A 153 10.12 12.73 9.09
N VAL A 154 9.61 13.59 9.97
CA VAL A 154 9.62 15.04 9.74
C VAL A 154 11.05 15.59 9.55
N GLU A 155 12.02 15.05 10.28
CA GLU A 155 13.44 15.46 10.15
C GLU A 155 14.01 15.19 8.74
N LEU A 156 13.46 14.22 8.01
CA LEU A 156 13.88 13.87 6.64
C LEU A 156 13.42 14.89 5.60
N VAL A 157 12.40 15.69 5.95
CA VAL A 157 11.78 16.71 5.08
C VAL A 157 12.41 18.07 5.26
N LEU A 158 13.08 18.31 6.41
CA LEU A 158 13.62 19.64 6.75
C LEU A 158 14.77 20.06 5.84
N ASP A 159 14.81 21.35 5.54
CA ASP A 159 15.96 21.94 4.85
C ASP A 159 17.20 21.90 5.76
N PRO A 160 18.34 21.33 5.26
CA PRO A 160 19.59 21.30 6.00
C PRO A 160 20.12 22.70 6.37
N ALA A 161 19.90 23.70 5.51
CA ALA A 161 20.34 25.06 5.77
C ALA A 161 19.60 25.68 6.98
N SER A 162 18.32 25.35 7.18
CA SER A 162 17.53 25.81 8.31
C SER A 162 17.95 25.14 9.63
N THR A 163 18.42 23.89 9.57
CA THR A 163 18.90 23.17 10.76
C THR A 163 20.32 23.61 11.18
N ALA A 164 21.15 24.06 10.24
CA ALA A 164 22.48 24.57 10.51
C ALA A 164 22.50 26.03 11.03
N ALA A 165 21.51 26.83 10.61
CA ALA A 165 21.36 28.23 11.04
C ALA A 165 20.76 28.41 12.45
N GLY A 166 20.35 27.36 13.09
CA GLY A 166 20.05 27.02 14.49
C GLY A 166 19.67 28.08 15.53
N GLY A 167 19.15 29.21 15.16
CA GLY A 167 18.61 30.22 16.10
C GLY A 167 17.11 30.42 15.91
N PRO A 168 16.37 30.81 16.97
CA PRO A 168 14.95 31.11 16.89
C PRO A 168 14.61 32.32 15.98
N ASP A 169 15.62 33.04 15.53
CA ASP A 169 15.50 34.23 14.66
C ASP A 169 15.96 33.94 13.20
N SER A 170 16.16 32.69 12.80
CA SER A 170 16.51 32.38 11.43
C SER A 170 15.32 32.71 10.50
N ALA A 171 15.55 33.59 9.52
CA ALA A 171 14.57 33.93 8.50
C ALA A 171 14.29 32.81 7.48
N VAL A 172 14.91 31.65 7.63
CA VAL A 172 14.76 30.48 6.74
C VAL A 172 13.59 29.63 7.23
N ASP A 173 12.59 29.42 6.35
CA ASP A 173 11.49 28.50 6.61
C ASP A 173 12.01 27.05 6.65
N PRO A 174 11.95 26.34 7.79
CA PRO A 174 12.44 24.98 7.90
C PRO A 174 11.63 23.97 7.03
N LEU A 175 10.44 24.35 6.60
CA LEU A 175 9.53 23.49 5.83
C LEU A 175 9.55 23.80 4.32
N ASP A 176 10.35 24.77 3.91
CA ASP A 176 10.52 25.16 2.51
C ASP A 176 9.16 25.41 1.80
N GLY A 177 8.27 26.17 2.46
CA GLY A 177 6.93 26.50 1.97
C GLY A 177 5.96 25.30 1.91
N ARG A 178 6.33 24.14 2.46
CA ARG A 178 5.47 22.96 2.50
C ARG A 178 4.59 22.96 3.75
N THR A 179 3.36 22.47 3.60
CA THR A 179 2.52 22.10 4.73
C THR A 179 2.90 20.68 5.20
N VAL A 180 3.41 20.56 6.42
CA VAL A 180 3.82 19.28 6.99
C VAL A 180 2.90 18.88 8.14
N PHE A 181 2.27 17.72 8.01
CA PHE A 181 1.50 17.08 9.07
C PHE A 181 2.35 15.99 9.73
N SER A 182 2.43 16.02 11.06
CA SER A 182 3.08 14.97 11.84
C SER A 182 2.08 13.93 12.34
N VAL A 183 2.41 12.67 12.18
CA VAL A 183 1.64 11.51 12.64
C VAL A 183 2.26 10.95 13.92
N ASP A 184 1.48 10.90 15.00
CA ASP A 184 1.84 10.21 16.24
C ASP A 184 1.39 8.73 16.14
N LEU A 185 2.30 7.83 15.81
CA LEU A 185 2.00 6.39 15.74
C LEU A 185 1.37 5.85 17.03
N SER A 186 1.66 6.45 18.20
CA SER A 186 1.09 6.02 19.46
C SER A 186 -0.38 6.44 19.63
N ALA A 187 -0.86 7.44 18.90
CA ALA A 187 -2.26 7.87 18.96
C ALA A 187 -3.23 6.77 18.55
N ALA A 188 -2.84 5.93 17.57
CA ALA A 188 -3.62 4.79 17.13
C ALA A 188 -3.52 3.54 18.03
N MET A 189 -2.70 3.56 19.09
CA MET A 189 -2.57 2.43 20.00
C MET A 189 -3.64 2.42 21.08
N PRO A 190 -3.95 1.24 21.68
CA PRO A 190 -4.81 1.15 22.85
C PRO A 190 -4.35 2.05 24.00
N ALA A 191 -5.29 2.63 24.75
CA ALA A 191 -5.00 3.56 25.85
C ALA A 191 -4.01 2.98 26.88
N ARG A 192 -4.15 1.67 27.18
CA ARG A 192 -3.21 0.95 28.09
C ARG A 192 -1.77 0.96 27.60
N LEU A 193 -1.55 0.77 26.30
CA LEU A 193 -0.20 0.80 25.71
C LEU A 193 0.34 2.22 25.66
N ARG A 194 -0.50 3.21 25.33
CA ARG A 194 -0.11 4.63 25.42
C ARG A 194 0.32 5.03 26.83
N ALA A 195 -0.42 4.58 27.84
CA ALA A 195 -0.06 4.82 29.25
C ALA A 195 1.27 4.10 29.61
N ALA A 196 1.44 2.85 29.18
CA ALA A 196 2.69 2.10 29.40
C ALA A 196 3.92 2.78 28.77
N LEU A 197 3.77 3.43 27.63
CA LEU A 197 4.85 4.19 26.99
C LEU A 197 5.26 5.43 27.81
N ARG A 198 4.41 5.93 28.71
CA ARG A 198 4.72 7.08 29.58
C ARG A 198 5.50 6.70 30.82
N LEU A 199 5.55 5.40 31.17
CA LEU A 199 6.26 4.93 32.36
C LEU A 199 7.75 5.32 32.32
N PRO A 200 8.36 5.67 33.48
CA PRO A 200 9.76 6.12 33.56
C PRO A 200 10.76 4.97 33.49
N VAL A 201 10.41 3.85 32.84
CA VAL A 201 11.29 2.69 32.67
C VAL A 201 12.10 2.74 31.36
N ALA A 202 13.29 2.17 31.35
CA ALA A 202 14.21 2.24 30.21
C ALA A 202 13.57 1.67 28.92
N ARG A 203 12.83 0.57 29.01
CA ARG A 203 12.14 -0.04 27.87
C ARG A 203 11.10 0.91 27.26
N ALA A 204 10.26 1.53 28.08
CA ALA A 204 9.25 2.49 27.61
C ALA A 204 9.90 3.72 26.96
N ARG A 205 10.98 4.25 27.56
CA ARG A 205 11.76 5.37 26.98
C ARG A 205 12.34 5.01 25.62
N ARG A 206 12.98 3.84 25.47
CA ARG A 206 13.54 3.36 24.21
C ARG A 206 12.44 3.21 23.13
N THR A 207 11.32 2.57 23.48
CA THR A 207 10.20 2.40 22.54
C THR A 207 9.63 3.75 22.13
N ARG A 208 9.38 4.66 23.07
CA ARG A 208 8.90 6.01 22.79
C ARG A 208 9.87 6.78 21.90
N SER A 209 11.17 6.76 22.20
CA SER A 209 12.19 7.45 21.39
C SER A 209 12.37 6.84 20.00
N SER A 210 11.96 5.58 19.77
CA SER A 210 11.94 4.99 18.44
C SER A 210 10.71 5.39 17.61
N MET A 211 9.68 5.97 18.21
CA MET A 211 8.41 6.31 17.57
C MET A 211 8.18 7.82 17.46
N LYS A 212 8.68 8.60 18.42
CA LYS A 212 8.44 10.04 18.53
C LYS A 212 9.70 10.87 18.33
N ALA A 213 9.55 12.02 17.70
CA ALA A 213 10.58 13.05 17.69
C ALA A 213 10.74 13.66 19.10
N ARG A 214 11.93 14.18 19.40
CA ARG A 214 12.16 14.91 20.66
C ARG A 214 11.43 16.26 20.66
N ARG A 215 11.43 16.93 19.53
CA ARG A 215 10.76 18.21 19.28
C ARG A 215 10.39 18.27 17.80
N LEU A 216 9.23 18.77 17.51
CA LEU A 216 8.81 19.09 16.15
C LEU A 216 9.15 20.56 15.87
N PRO A 217 9.55 20.93 14.65
CA PRO A 217 9.74 22.30 14.24
C PRO A 217 8.45 23.14 14.37
N ALA A 218 8.61 24.45 14.44
CA ALA A 218 7.48 25.37 14.34
C ALA A 218 6.80 25.19 12.97
N GLY A 219 5.47 25.39 12.91
CA GLY A 219 4.70 25.23 11.68
C GLY A 219 4.25 23.79 11.37
N VAL A 220 4.85 22.77 11.98
CA VAL A 220 4.38 21.39 11.81
C VAL A 220 3.05 21.19 12.51
N ARG A 221 2.06 20.70 11.76
CA ARG A 221 0.67 20.50 12.20
C ARG A 221 0.46 19.06 12.69
N SER A 222 -0.48 18.84 13.59
CA SER A 222 -0.79 17.49 14.10
C SER A 222 -1.86 16.83 13.25
N TRP A 223 -1.49 15.79 12.48
CA TRP A 223 -2.42 15.01 11.67
C TRP A 223 -3.58 14.45 12.50
N ASP A 224 -3.26 13.75 13.60
CA ASP A 224 -4.26 13.03 14.39
C ASP A 224 -5.32 13.99 14.98
N ARG A 225 -4.89 15.16 15.48
CA ARG A 225 -5.79 16.14 16.05
C ARG A 225 -6.64 16.81 14.98
N GLU A 226 -6.05 17.15 13.85
CA GLU A 226 -6.74 17.91 12.82
C GLU A 226 -7.71 17.06 12.03
N VAL A 227 -7.37 15.80 11.71
CA VAL A 227 -8.33 14.86 11.12
C VAL A 227 -9.52 14.63 12.06
N ALA A 228 -9.27 14.46 13.36
CA ALA A 228 -10.36 14.27 14.32
C ALA A 228 -11.29 15.51 14.41
N GLY A 229 -10.77 16.71 14.19
CA GLY A 229 -11.54 17.97 14.22
C GLY A 229 -12.16 18.37 12.88
N ALA A 230 -11.72 17.79 11.77
CA ALA A 230 -12.24 18.15 10.45
C ALA A 230 -13.65 17.61 10.22
N PRO A 231 -14.54 18.32 9.50
CA PRO A 231 -15.78 17.75 9.01
C PRO A 231 -15.51 16.71 7.92
N ARG A 232 -16.50 15.91 7.54
CA ARG A 232 -16.40 14.97 6.42
C ARG A 232 -16.41 15.74 5.09
N LEU A 233 -15.68 15.25 4.10
CA LEU A 233 -15.77 15.75 2.73
C LEU A 233 -17.21 15.59 2.22
N PRO A 234 -17.83 16.61 1.60
CA PRO A 234 -19.16 16.48 1.04
C PRO A 234 -19.28 15.30 0.07
N ALA A 235 -20.35 14.51 0.15
CA ALA A 235 -20.58 13.37 -0.75
C ALA A 235 -20.64 13.80 -2.22
N SER A 236 -21.11 15.04 -2.49
CA SER A 236 -21.16 15.65 -3.83
C SER A 236 -19.79 16.09 -4.39
N TRP A 237 -18.70 15.98 -3.60
CA TRP A 237 -17.38 16.32 -4.11
C TRP A 237 -17.02 15.47 -5.31
N PRO A 238 -16.49 16.05 -6.41
CA PRO A 238 -16.09 15.31 -7.60
C PRO A 238 -15.17 14.13 -7.30
N ARG A 239 -15.28 13.10 -8.10
CA ARG A 239 -14.44 11.90 -8.01
C ARG A 239 -13.47 11.86 -9.17
N PRO A 240 -12.25 11.34 -8.99
CA PRO A 240 -11.34 11.09 -10.11
C PRO A 240 -11.89 9.96 -11.00
N GLY A 241 -11.49 9.97 -12.25
CA GLY A 241 -11.70 8.86 -13.19
C GLY A 241 -10.67 7.74 -13.00
N GLY A 242 -10.88 6.60 -13.64
CA GLY A 242 -9.95 5.48 -13.58
C GLY A 242 -8.59 5.78 -14.20
N ASP A 243 -8.54 6.60 -15.23
CA ASP A 243 -7.31 6.97 -15.93
C ASP A 243 -6.50 8.09 -15.23
N ASP A 244 -7.09 8.73 -14.21
CA ASP A 244 -6.37 9.72 -13.43
C ASP A 244 -5.24 9.06 -12.64
N LEU A 245 -4.14 9.79 -12.47
CA LEU A 245 -3.00 9.33 -11.69
C LEU A 245 -3.40 9.19 -10.21
N ALA A 246 -3.14 8.02 -9.64
CA ALA A 246 -3.49 7.71 -8.26
C ALA A 246 -2.28 7.70 -7.33
N VAL A 247 -1.17 7.07 -7.77
CA VAL A 247 -0.01 6.83 -6.92
C VAL A 247 1.30 7.01 -7.70
N LEU A 248 2.29 7.60 -7.04
CA LEU A 248 3.69 7.61 -7.43
C LEU A 248 4.45 6.68 -6.48
N LEU A 249 5.10 5.66 -7.04
CA LEU A 249 5.94 4.72 -6.28
C LEU A 249 7.38 4.82 -6.77
N HIS A 250 8.29 5.20 -5.86
CA HIS A 250 9.71 5.29 -6.19
C HIS A 250 10.31 3.91 -6.39
N THR A 251 11.05 3.75 -7.49
CA THR A 251 11.76 2.51 -7.82
C THR A 251 13.25 2.70 -7.54
N GLY A 252 13.88 1.69 -6.92
CA GLY A 252 15.33 1.66 -6.73
C GLY A 252 16.03 1.45 -8.06
N GLY A 253 16.42 2.53 -8.72
CA GLY A 253 17.23 2.46 -9.93
C GLY A 253 18.67 2.07 -9.58
N THR A 254 19.20 1.00 -10.20
CA THR A 254 20.58 0.57 -10.04
C THR A 254 21.59 1.47 -10.77
N THR A 255 21.14 2.40 -11.61
CA THR A 255 22.01 3.10 -12.58
C THR A 255 21.73 4.61 -12.73
N GLY A 256 21.09 5.30 -11.78
CA GLY A 256 20.81 6.73 -11.95
C GLY A 256 19.89 7.33 -10.92
N ALA A 257 19.39 8.52 -11.19
CA ALA A 257 18.41 9.20 -10.36
C ALA A 257 17.16 8.34 -10.13
N PRO A 258 16.65 8.26 -8.89
CA PRO A 258 15.43 7.49 -8.59
C PRO A 258 14.28 7.88 -9.51
N LYS A 259 13.63 6.88 -10.11
CA LYS A 259 12.43 7.07 -10.93
C LYS A 259 11.20 6.77 -10.07
N ALA A 260 10.05 7.30 -10.48
CA ALA A 260 8.78 6.95 -9.87
C ALA A 260 7.85 6.34 -10.94
N ALA A 261 7.31 5.17 -10.65
CA ALA A 261 6.24 4.59 -11.45
C ALA A 261 4.97 5.40 -11.24
N MET A 262 4.33 5.79 -12.35
CA MET A 262 3.08 6.54 -12.37
C MET A 262 1.92 5.56 -12.53
N LEU A 263 1.16 5.32 -11.47
CA LEU A 263 0.11 4.32 -11.44
C LEU A 263 -1.27 5.01 -11.36
N THR A 264 -2.14 4.71 -12.34
CA THR A 264 -3.51 5.23 -12.36
C THR A 264 -4.42 4.44 -11.41
N HIS A 265 -5.62 4.96 -11.16
CA HIS A 265 -6.64 4.22 -10.41
C HIS A 265 -6.96 2.89 -11.08
N THR A 266 -7.12 2.87 -12.41
CA THR A 266 -7.39 1.64 -13.19
C THR A 266 -6.24 0.64 -13.08
N ASN A 267 -4.96 1.07 -13.16
CA ASN A 267 -3.82 0.16 -13.03
C ASN A 267 -3.86 -0.63 -11.72
N LEU A 268 -3.99 0.09 -10.60
CA LEU A 268 -4.00 -0.52 -9.27
C LEU A 268 -5.27 -1.33 -9.01
N ARG A 269 -6.43 -0.85 -9.49
CA ARG A 269 -7.70 -1.55 -9.33
C ARG A 269 -7.74 -2.84 -10.14
N ALA A 270 -7.30 -2.81 -11.39
CA ALA A 270 -7.18 -4.01 -12.24
C ALA A 270 -6.27 -5.04 -11.59
N ASN A 271 -5.11 -4.63 -11.09
CA ASN A 271 -4.18 -5.55 -10.45
C ASN A 271 -4.71 -6.11 -9.13
N ALA A 272 -5.43 -5.32 -8.34
CA ALA A 272 -6.15 -5.82 -7.17
C ALA A 272 -7.21 -6.86 -7.56
N ASN A 273 -7.99 -6.62 -8.62
CA ASN A 273 -8.98 -7.56 -9.14
C ASN A 273 -8.31 -8.87 -9.62
N GLN A 274 -7.18 -8.78 -10.32
CA GLN A 274 -6.38 -9.93 -10.74
C GLN A 274 -5.93 -10.77 -9.54
N ALA A 275 -5.40 -10.10 -8.49
CA ALA A 275 -4.98 -10.76 -7.27
C ALA A 275 -6.14 -11.46 -6.53
N ILE A 276 -7.28 -10.79 -6.42
CA ILE A 276 -8.48 -11.35 -5.78
C ILE A 276 -9.01 -12.56 -6.56
N ALA A 277 -9.05 -12.47 -7.90
CA ALA A 277 -9.46 -13.59 -8.75
C ALA A 277 -8.50 -14.79 -8.60
N TRP A 278 -7.20 -14.52 -8.51
CA TRP A 278 -6.18 -15.56 -8.29
C TRP A 278 -6.32 -16.24 -6.94
N MET A 279 -6.60 -15.44 -5.90
CA MET A 279 -6.80 -15.90 -4.52
C MET A 279 -8.26 -16.32 -4.28
N HIS A 280 -8.80 -17.15 -5.17
CA HIS A 280 -10.21 -17.56 -5.21
C HIS A 280 -10.71 -18.30 -3.95
N LEU A 281 -9.78 -18.82 -3.12
CA LEU A 281 -10.10 -19.48 -1.86
C LEU A 281 -10.31 -18.52 -0.68
N LEU A 282 -10.07 -17.23 -0.86
CA LEU A 282 -10.32 -16.21 0.17
C LEU A 282 -11.81 -15.85 0.23
N HIS A 283 -12.37 -15.93 1.42
CA HIS A 283 -13.78 -15.61 1.65
C HIS A 283 -13.96 -14.15 2.05
N GLU A 284 -14.87 -13.47 1.36
CA GLU A 284 -15.20 -12.07 1.64
C GLU A 284 -15.73 -11.91 3.07
N GLY A 285 -15.23 -10.89 3.77
CA GLY A 285 -15.60 -10.61 5.15
C GLY A 285 -15.09 -11.59 6.20
N ALA A 286 -14.38 -12.67 5.84
CA ALA A 286 -13.94 -13.70 6.78
C ALA A 286 -12.44 -13.69 7.07
N GLU A 287 -11.64 -13.01 6.26
CA GLU A 287 -10.19 -13.10 6.32
C GLU A 287 -9.57 -12.09 7.29
N THR A 288 -8.39 -12.44 7.79
CA THR A 288 -7.53 -11.56 8.59
C THR A 288 -6.15 -11.50 7.95
N PHE A 289 -5.83 -10.35 7.37
CA PHE A 289 -4.56 -10.09 6.68
C PHE A 289 -3.53 -9.54 7.65
N LEU A 290 -2.30 -10.03 7.58
CA LEU A 290 -1.17 -9.38 8.25
C LEU A 290 -0.60 -8.28 7.34
N ALA A 291 -0.96 -7.03 7.61
CA ALA A 291 -0.49 -5.86 6.87
C ALA A 291 0.88 -5.40 7.40
N LEU A 292 1.92 -6.10 6.96
CA LEU A 292 3.29 -5.94 7.43
C LEU A 292 4.25 -5.49 6.34
N LEU A 293 4.07 -5.94 5.08
CA LEU A 293 4.84 -5.40 3.97
C LEU A 293 4.55 -3.91 3.83
N PRO A 294 5.59 -3.08 3.62
CA PRO A 294 5.43 -1.63 3.58
C PRO A 294 4.41 -1.18 2.53
N PHE A 295 3.52 -0.26 2.90
CA PHE A 295 2.57 0.34 1.97
C PHE A 295 3.24 1.23 0.93
N PHE A 296 4.43 1.75 1.23
CA PHE A 296 5.24 2.49 0.26
C PHE A 296 5.91 1.61 -0.83
N HIS A 297 5.64 0.30 -0.83
CA HIS A 297 5.98 -0.61 -1.92
C HIS A 297 4.72 -1.16 -2.57
N ALA A 298 4.70 -1.26 -3.90
CA ALA A 298 3.56 -1.72 -4.67
C ALA A 298 2.99 -3.06 -4.15
N PHE A 299 3.83 -3.99 -3.73
CA PHE A 299 3.43 -5.29 -3.20
C PHE A 299 2.60 -5.16 -1.91
N GLY A 300 3.08 -4.36 -0.95
CA GLY A 300 2.35 -4.07 0.29
C GLY A 300 1.09 -3.23 0.03
N LEU A 301 1.18 -2.21 -0.81
CA LEU A 301 0.07 -1.33 -1.16
C LEU A 301 -1.08 -2.12 -1.79
N THR A 302 -0.80 -2.90 -2.83
CA THR A 302 -1.86 -3.62 -3.55
C THR A 302 -2.44 -4.76 -2.71
N LEU A 303 -1.60 -5.67 -2.18
CA LEU A 303 -2.12 -6.85 -1.48
C LEU A 303 -2.61 -6.58 -0.06
N ASN A 304 -1.86 -5.78 0.71
CA ASN A 304 -2.23 -5.55 2.11
C ASN A 304 -3.22 -4.38 2.29
N LEU A 305 -3.27 -3.42 1.36
CA LEU A 305 -4.19 -2.29 1.53
C LEU A 305 -5.41 -2.46 0.61
N PHE A 306 -5.24 -2.52 -0.71
CA PHE A 306 -6.39 -2.53 -1.61
C PHE A 306 -7.12 -3.88 -1.63
N CYS A 307 -6.42 -5.01 -1.78
CA CYS A 307 -7.07 -6.33 -1.77
C CYS A 307 -7.74 -6.65 -0.43
N ALA A 308 -7.12 -6.26 0.69
CA ALA A 308 -7.72 -6.49 2.00
C ALA A 308 -9.05 -5.72 2.18
N VAL A 309 -9.09 -4.45 1.73
CA VAL A 309 -10.33 -3.66 1.76
C VAL A 309 -11.37 -4.27 0.82
N GLN A 310 -10.99 -4.62 -0.40
CA GLN A 310 -11.91 -5.24 -1.37
C GLN A 310 -12.50 -6.57 -0.88
N LYS A 311 -11.75 -7.34 -0.08
CA LYS A 311 -12.21 -8.58 0.56
C LYS A 311 -12.95 -8.35 1.88
N ALA A 312 -13.19 -7.13 2.29
CA ALA A 312 -13.73 -6.80 3.62
C ALA A 312 -12.98 -7.52 4.75
N ALA A 313 -11.67 -7.72 4.57
CA ALA A 313 -10.81 -8.41 5.51
C ALA A 313 -10.38 -7.48 6.65
N THR A 314 -10.13 -8.05 7.84
CA THR A 314 -9.45 -7.29 8.90
C THR A 314 -7.96 -7.23 8.60
N GLN A 315 -7.39 -6.04 8.59
CA GLN A 315 -5.95 -5.83 8.46
C GLN A 315 -5.32 -5.68 9.85
N VAL A 316 -4.52 -6.65 10.27
CA VAL A 316 -3.65 -6.51 11.45
C VAL A 316 -2.40 -5.77 11.01
N VAL A 317 -2.33 -4.49 11.35
CA VAL A 317 -1.28 -3.58 10.89
C VAL A 317 -0.11 -3.59 11.86
N LEU A 318 1.09 -3.83 11.35
CA LEU A 318 2.33 -3.74 12.12
C LEU A 318 3.34 -2.84 11.39
N PRO A 319 4.01 -1.90 12.10
CA PRO A 319 4.92 -0.94 11.48
C PRO A 319 6.26 -1.55 11.03
N ARG A 320 6.60 -2.74 11.52
CA ARG A 320 7.83 -3.46 11.19
C ARG A 320 7.74 -4.94 11.50
N PHE A 321 8.53 -5.76 10.81
CA PHE A 321 8.62 -7.19 11.09
C PHE A 321 9.28 -7.48 12.45
N SER A 322 8.55 -8.20 13.26
CA SER A 322 9.04 -8.78 14.52
C SER A 322 8.26 -10.07 14.79
N VAL A 323 8.94 -11.20 14.81
CA VAL A 323 8.32 -12.51 15.06
C VAL A 323 7.46 -12.48 16.33
N GLY A 324 7.97 -11.86 17.42
CA GLY A 324 7.20 -11.72 18.66
C GLY A 324 5.90 -10.96 18.46
N GLN A 325 5.93 -9.81 17.79
CA GLN A 325 4.74 -8.99 17.55
C GLN A 325 3.73 -9.71 16.64
N VAL A 326 4.21 -10.43 15.61
CA VAL A 326 3.35 -11.22 14.72
C VAL A 326 2.65 -12.32 15.51
N LEU A 327 3.37 -13.11 16.31
CA LEU A 327 2.78 -14.18 17.12
C LEU A 327 1.87 -13.64 18.23
N ASP A 328 2.18 -12.49 18.83
CA ASP A 328 1.31 -11.82 19.78
C ASP A 328 0.03 -11.30 19.13
N ALA A 329 0.13 -10.77 17.91
CA ALA A 329 -1.03 -10.36 17.11
C ALA A 329 -1.89 -11.58 16.73
N HIS A 330 -1.25 -12.65 16.26
CA HIS A 330 -1.89 -13.90 15.89
C HIS A 330 -2.68 -14.55 17.04
N ARG A 331 -2.15 -14.51 18.28
CA ARG A 331 -2.89 -14.97 19.46
C ARG A 331 -4.13 -14.14 19.78
N ARG A 332 -4.08 -12.82 19.56
CA ARG A 332 -5.24 -11.95 19.77
C ARG A 332 -6.29 -12.11 18.70
N ARG A 333 -5.85 -12.20 17.46
CA ARG A 333 -6.69 -12.32 16.26
C ARG A 333 -6.04 -13.32 15.31
N PRO A 334 -6.62 -14.51 15.15
CA PRO A 334 -6.08 -15.50 14.23
C PRO A 334 -5.90 -14.93 12.83
N LEU A 335 -4.65 -14.90 12.35
CA LEU A 335 -4.31 -14.45 11.00
C LEU A 335 -4.61 -15.58 10.03
N THR A 336 -5.19 -15.25 8.86
CA THR A 336 -5.51 -16.23 7.83
C THR A 336 -4.67 -16.07 6.57
N PHE A 337 -4.15 -14.86 6.35
CA PHE A 337 -3.41 -14.49 5.16
C PHE A 337 -2.11 -13.75 5.51
N PHE A 338 -0.99 -14.21 4.96
CA PHE A 338 0.33 -13.63 5.18
C PHE A 338 1.04 -13.33 3.86
N VAL A 339 1.42 -12.07 3.68
CA VAL A 339 2.24 -11.61 2.54
C VAL A 339 3.63 -11.28 3.06
N GLY A 340 4.67 -11.84 2.42
CA GLY A 340 6.02 -11.63 2.88
C GLY A 340 7.09 -11.95 1.84
N VAL A 341 8.34 -11.80 2.26
CA VAL A 341 9.53 -12.28 1.54
C VAL A 341 10.04 -13.56 2.19
N PRO A 342 10.83 -14.42 1.51
CA PRO A 342 11.22 -15.75 2.02
C PRO A 342 11.73 -15.75 3.45
N VAL A 343 12.62 -14.82 3.80
CA VAL A 343 13.21 -14.73 5.14
C VAL A 343 12.19 -14.47 6.25
N MET A 344 11.05 -13.84 5.93
CA MET A 344 9.98 -13.62 6.91
C MET A 344 9.27 -14.94 7.24
N PHE A 345 8.98 -15.76 6.23
CA PHE A 345 8.39 -17.11 6.39
C PHE A 345 9.29 -17.99 7.25
N GLU A 346 10.58 -18.09 6.89
CA GLU A 346 11.57 -18.87 7.64
C GLU A 346 11.66 -18.44 9.12
N ARG A 347 11.78 -17.12 9.37
CA ARG A 347 11.88 -16.60 10.75
C ARG A 347 10.61 -16.81 11.55
N LEU A 348 9.43 -16.72 10.90
CA LEU A 348 8.14 -16.95 11.56
C LEU A 348 7.95 -18.42 11.91
N LEU A 349 8.29 -19.36 11.01
CA LEU A 349 8.28 -20.81 11.26
C LEU A 349 9.17 -21.17 12.46
N ARG A 350 10.42 -20.70 12.45
CA ARG A 350 11.37 -20.94 13.54
C ARG A 350 10.84 -20.37 14.86
N GLY A 351 10.39 -19.11 14.88
CA GLY A 351 9.90 -18.49 16.09
C GLY A 351 8.59 -19.06 16.60
N ALA A 352 7.74 -19.61 15.74
CA ALA A 352 6.53 -20.33 16.13
C ALA A 352 6.91 -21.66 16.83
N ARG A 353 7.86 -22.43 16.27
CA ARG A 353 8.36 -23.65 16.92
C ARG A 353 8.96 -23.38 18.30
N GLU A 354 9.86 -22.38 18.40
CA GLU A 354 10.50 -22.00 19.64
C GLU A 354 9.50 -21.61 20.76
N ARG A 355 8.31 -21.14 20.38
CA ARG A 355 7.28 -20.66 21.31
C ARG A 355 6.08 -21.60 21.44
N GLY A 356 6.08 -22.74 20.77
CA GLY A 356 4.96 -23.65 20.72
C GLY A 356 3.68 -23.03 20.13
N ALA A 357 3.82 -22.05 19.23
CA ALA A 357 2.70 -21.35 18.62
C ALA A 357 2.21 -22.08 17.35
N SER A 358 0.91 -22.31 17.25
CA SER A 358 0.30 -22.89 16.05
C SER A 358 0.13 -21.82 14.96
N LEU A 359 0.46 -22.15 13.72
CA LEU A 359 0.23 -21.30 12.55
C LEU A 359 -0.95 -21.79 11.67
N ARG A 360 -1.73 -22.76 12.15
CA ARG A 360 -2.79 -23.44 11.35
C ARG A 360 -3.85 -22.51 10.77
N SER A 361 -4.10 -21.35 11.35
CA SER A 361 -5.05 -20.40 10.78
C SER A 361 -4.47 -19.60 9.60
N MET A 362 -3.13 -19.51 9.47
CA MET A 362 -2.46 -18.83 8.35
C MET A 362 -2.48 -19.69 7.07
N ARG A 363 -3.68 -19.98 6.59
CA ARG A 363 -3.92 -20.93 5.50
C ARG A 363 -3.33 -20.49 4.16
N TYR A 364 -3.12 -19.20 3.99
CA TYR A 364 -2.70 -18.64 2.71
C TYR A 364 -1.49 -17.75 2.90
N GLY A 365 -0.45 -18.03 2.12
CA GLY A 365 0.76 -17.23 2.05
C GLY A 365 0.99 -16.74 0.61
N VAL A 366 1.44 -15.50 0.46
CA VAL A 366 1.97 -14.99 -0.80
C VAL A 366 3.40 -14.53 -0.57
N CYS A 367 4.32 -15.16 -1.28
CA CYS A 367 5.73 -14.80 -1.28
C CYS A 367 6.09 -14.06 -2.56
N GLY A 368 6.90 -13.03 -2.44
CA GLY A 368 7.39 -12.27 -3.59
C GLY A 368 8.68 -11.53 -3.27
N GLY A 369 9.21 -10.82 -4.26
CA GLY A 369 10.47 -10.07 -4.13
C GLY A 369 11.75 -10.91 -4.20
N ALA A 370 11.64 -12.23 -4.00
CA ALA A 370 12.68 -13.22 -4.22
C ALA A 370 12.05 -14.62 -4.34
N PRO A 371 12.68 -15.58 -5.03
CA PRO A 371 12.19 -16.96 -5.13
C PRO A 371 12.06 -17.61 -3.75
N MET A 372 10.93 -18.30 -3.50
CA MET A 372 10.72 -19.07 -2.29
C MET A 372 11.58 -20.36 -2.32
N PRO A 373 12.46 -20.59 -1.32
CA PRO A 373 13.13 -21.88 -1.21
C PRO A 373 12.11 -23.01 -1.00
N ALA A 374 12.17 -24.05 -1.83
CA ALA A 374 11.20 -25.14 -1.82
C ALA A 374 11.03 -25.78 -0.42
N ALA A 375 12.13 -25.93 0.32
CA ALA A 375 12.10 -26.48 1.69
C ALA A 375 11.31 -25.60 2.66
N VAL A 376 11.46 -24.25 2.57
CA VAL A 376 10.71 -23.30 3.41
C VAL A 376 9.23 -23.31 3.03
N GLY A 377 8.93 -23.37 1.73
CA GLY A 377 7.54 -23.48 1.25
C GLY A 377 6.85 -24.76 1.76
N ALA A 378 7.52 -25.90 1.64
CA ALA A 378 7.00 -27.18 2.12
C ALA A 378 6.80 -27.19 3.65
N GLU A 379 7.74 -26.61 4.40
CA GLU A 379 7.63 -26.49 5.85
C GLU A 379 6.46 -25.57 6.26
N TRP A 380 6.27 -24.46 5.55
CA TRP A 380 5.13 -23.56 5.78
C TRP A 380 3.80 -24.27 5.58
N GLU A 381 3.65 -25.01 4.49
CA GLU A 381 2.43 -25.75 4.18
C GLU A 381 2.17 -26.87 5.17
N ALA A 382 3.20 -27.57 5.61
CA ALA A 382 3.07 -28.57 6.68
C ALA A 382 2.63 -27.95 8.01
N ALA A 383 3.15 -26.76 8.35
CA ALA A 383 2.81 -26.06 9.60
C ALA A 383 1.43 -25.43 9.58
N THR A 384 0.95 -24.97 8.44
CA THR A 384 -0.33 -24.25 8.30
C THR A 384 -1.47 -25.13 7.79
N GLY A 385 -1.16 -26.18 7.01
CA GLY A 385 -2.13 -26.97 6.25
C GLY A 385 -2.71 -26.21 5.06
N GLY A 386 -2.10 -25.09 4.67
CA GLY A 386 -2.56 -24.22 3.61
C GLY A 386 -1.65 -24.21 2.39
N PHE A 387 -1.73 -23.16 1.59
CA PHE A 387 -0.97 -22.99 0.35
C PHE A 387 -0.11 -21.73 0.41
N ILE A 388 1.04 -21.80 -0.27
CA ILE A 388 1.86 -20.63 -0.55
C ILE A 388 1.87 -20.36 -2.05
N VAL A 389 1.61 -19.11 -2.42
CA VAL A 389 1.73 -18.59 -3.78
C VAL A 389 3.09 -17.92 -3.89
N ASP A 390 3.92 -18.40 -4.81
CA ASP A 390 5.14 -17.69 -5.18
C ASP A 390 4.80 -16.75 -6.34
N GLY A 391 4.99 -15.45 -6.12
CA GLY A 391 4.56 -14.40 -7.03
C GLY A 391 5.72 -13.62 -7.63
N TYR A 392 5.60 -13.28 -8.90
CA TYR A 392 6.49 -12.40 -9.63
C TYR A 392 5.79 -11.11 -10.01
N GLY A 393 6.49 -10.00 -9.85
CA GLY A 393 5.98 -8.70 -10.20
C GLY A 393 7.04 -7.61 -10.15
N MET A 394 6.64 -6.40 -10.52
CA MET A 394 7.45 -5.20 -10.52
C MET A 394 6.57 -3.98 -10.27
N THR A 395 7.13 -2.91 -9.75
CA THR A 395 6.37 -1.70 -9.41
C THR A 395 5.55 -1.17 -10.59
N GLU A 396 6.14 -1.17 -11.78
CA GLU A 396 5.55 -0.70 -13.04
C GLU A 396 4.34 -1.53 -13.49
N ALA A 397 4.16 -2.75 -12.93
CA ALA A 397 3.01 -3.62 -13.21
C ALA A 397 1.92 -3.58 -12.13
N SER A 398 2.04 -2.74 -11.07
CA SER A 398 1.02 -2.47 -10.03
C SER A 398 0.74 -3.51 -8.93
N PRO A 399 1.56 -4.46 -8.54
CA PRO A 399 2.82 -4.95 -9.07
C PRO A 399 2.76 -6.33 -9.73
N ILE A 400 1.63 -7.08 -9.65
CA ILE A 400 1.57 -8.53 -9.87
C ILE A 400 1.49 -8.85 -11.36
N ILE A 401 2.32 -9.77 -11.82
CA ILE A 401 2.37 -10.23 -13.21
C ILE A 401 2.01 -11.71 -13.29
N ALA A 402 2.69 -12.55 -12.50
CA ALA A 402 2.53 -13.99 -12.52
C ALA A 402 2.63 -14.58 -11.11
N GLY A 403 2.14 -15.79 -10.94
CA GLY A 403 2.26 -16.52 -9.69
C GLY A 403 1.87 -17.99 -9.82
N THR A 404 2.30 -18.78 -8.84
CA THR A 404 1.88 -20.18 -8.77
C THR A 404 0.40 -20.27 -8.43
N PRO A 405 -0.36 -21.25 -8.99
CA PRO A 405 -1.76 -21.44 -8.65
C PRO A 405 -1.97 -21.67 -7.15
N MET A 406 -3.06 -21.12 -6.60
CA MET A 406 -3.45 -21.37 -5.22
C MET A 406 -4.16 -22.75 -5.15
N GLY A 407 -3.37 -23.81 -5.02
CA GLY A 407 -3.92 -25.16 -4.98
C GLY A 407 -2.88 -26.24 -5.24
N PRO A 408 -3.31 -27.52 -5.33
CA PRO A 408 -2.42 -28.67 -5.49
C PRO A 408 -1.62 -28.69 -6.80
N SER A 409 -2.09 -28.00 -7.83
CA SER A 409 -1.44 -27.95 -9.16
C SER A 409 -0.21 -27.03 -9.21
N ARG A 410 0.10 -26.31 -8.12
CA ARG A 410 1.26 -25.42 -8.07
C ARG A 410 2.58 -26.20 -8.14
N ARG A 411 3.59 -25.57 -8.72
CA ARG A 411 4.96 -26.06 -8.73
C ARG A 411 5.85 -25.09 -7.93
N LEU A 412 6.34 -25.54 -6.79
CA LEU A 412 7.29 -24.76 -5.99
C LEU A 412 8.59 -24.52 -6.78
N GLY A 413 9.13 -23.30 -6.70
CA GLY A 413 10.33 -22.91 -7.44
C GLY A 413 10.08 -22.46 -8.88
N ALA A 414 8.82 -22.45 -9.35
CA ALA A 414 8.43 -21.84 -10.62
C ALA A 414 7.86 -20.43 -10.36
N LEU A 415 8.02 -19.53 -11.35
CA LEU A 415 7.37 -18.20 -11.29
C LEU A 415 5.84 -18.27 -11.43
N GLY A 416 5.32 -19.42 -11.83
CA GLY A 416 3.89 -19.66 -12.01
C GLY A 416 3.37 -19.28 -13.40
N LEU A 417 2.13 -18.86 -13.42
CA LEU A 417 1.39 -18.50 -14.64
C LEU A 417 1.04 -17.03 -14.63
N PRO A 418 0.92 -16.39 -15.81
CA PRO A 418 0.40 -15.02 -15.90
C PRO A 418 -0.96 -14.92 -15.19
N PHE A 419 -1.21 -13.82 -14.51
CA PHE A 419 -2.51 -13.57 -13.87
C PHE A 419 -3.61 -13.31 -14.92
N PRO A 420 -4.89 -13.37 -14.55
CA PRO A 420 -6.00 -13.06 -15.46
C PRO A 420 -5.77 -11.75 -16.22
N SER A 421 -6.15 -11.70 -17.49
CA SER A 421 -5.95 -10.52 -18.35
C SER A 421 -4.47 -10.05 -18.46
N THR A 422 -3.50 -10.96 -18.26
CA THR A 422 -2.08 -10.65 -18.40
C THR A 422 -1.44 -11.57 -19.45
N ASP A 423 -0.82 -10.97 -20.45
CA ASP A 423 -0.02 -11.69 -21.44
C ASP A 423 1.47 -11.52 -21.13
N VAL A 424 2.19 -12.62 -21.13
CA VAL A 424 3.63 -12.65 -20.91
C VAL A 424 4.29 -13.34 -22.08
N ARG A 425 5.29 -12.69 -22.65
CA ARG A 425 6.12 -13.21 -23.74
C ARG A 425 7.58 -13.29 -23.29
N LEU A 426 8.21 -14.40 -23.55
CA LEU A 426 9.65 -14.55 -23.45
C LEU A 426 10.27 -14.19 -24.80
N VAL A 427 11.23 -13.30 -24.79
CA VAL A 427 11.97 -12.86 -25.97
C VAL A 427 13.45 -13.14 -25.78
N ASP A 428 14.17 -13.34 -26.89
CA ASP A 428 15.62 -13.37 -26.85
C ASP A 428 16.13 -11.96 -26.52
N PRO A 429 17.00 -11.79 -25.51
CA PRO A 429 17.56 -10.47 -25.19
C PRO A 429 18.39 -9.88 -26.32
N ASP A 430 18.96 -10.71 -27.21
CA ASP A 430 19.74 -10.28 -28.37
C ASP A 430 18.88 -10.01 -29.62
N ASP A 431 17.63 -10.51 -29.69
CA ASP A 431 16.64 -10.24 -30.74
C ASP A 431 15.26 -9.97 -30.14
N PRO A 432 15.03 -8.81 -29.54
CA PRO A 432 13.79 -8.49 -28.84
C PRO A 432 12.62 -8.14 -29.76
N ASP A 433 12.65 -8.44 -31.09
CA ASP A 433 11.55 -8.13 -32.01
C ASP A 433 10.24 -8.76 -31.50
N PRO A 434 9.24 -7.94 -31.14
CA PRO A 434 7.97 -8.44 -30.60
C PRO A 434 7.12 -9.20 -31.63
N ARG A 435 7.50 -9.24 -32.90
CA ARG A 435 6.74 -9.86 -33.99
C ARG A 435 7.22 -11.27 -34.35
N ARG A 436 8.28 -11.76 -33.71
CA ARG A 436 8.81 -13.11 -33.90
C ARG A 436 8.43 -14.07 -32.80
#